data_c98a4847915f007e5d45982d7b4c84d5
#
_entry.id   c98a4847915f007e5d45982d7b4c84d5
#
_cell.length_a   1.000
_cell.length_b   1.000
_cell.length_c   1.000
_cell.angle_alpha   90.00
_cell.angle_beta   90.00
_cell.angle_gamma   90.00
#
_symmetry.space_group_name_H-M   'P 1'
#
loop_
_entity.id
_entity.type
_entity.pdbx_description
1 polymer ?
#
loop_
_entity_poly.entity_id
_entity_poly.type
_entity_poly.pdbx_seq_one_letter_code
_entity_poly.pdbx_strand_id
1 'polypeptide(L)'
;MKRVYICSPYRAKDGAELDRNIEYAQALTKQALNAGLATITPHLYMTQCLDDKKPQERAQGMAAGMALLKTCDFVIVGVKYGVSEGMSREIQTADRLGIEVVNADKLDSKLLHDKQQEEIKAARYAEMNCCNFCKGSRLHTCTGYDCSLPYRTAFAFAITHIELL
;
A
#
# COMPACT_ATOMS: atom_id res chain seq x y z
N MET A 1 -3.36 0.93 -8.80
CA MET A 1 -3.56 1.38 -7.40
C MET A 1 -3.34 0.17 -6.51
N LYS A 2 -2.42 0.25 -5.51
CA LYS A 2 -2.19 -0.83 -4.55
C LYS A 2 -3.35 -0.91 -3.56
N ARG A 3 -3.74 -2.14 -3.19
CA ARG A 3 -4.80 -2.41 -2.21
C ARG A 3 -4.16 -2.58 -0.84
N VAL A 4 -4.67 -1.90 0.17
CA VAL A 4 -4.11 -1.94 1.50
C VAL A 4 -5.17 -2.27 2.54
N TYR A 5 -4.80 -3.09 3.50
CA TYR A 5 -5.63 -3.43 4.65
C TYR A 5 -5.26 -2.53 5.83
N ILE A 6 -6.24 -1.87 6.43
CA ILE A 6 -6.04 -1.04 7.63
C ILE A 6 -6.33 -1.88 8.85
N CYS A 7 -5.30 -2.14 9.64
CA CYS A 7 -5.34 -2.86 10.89
C CYS A 7 -5.17 -1.86 12.05
N SER A 8 -6.23 -1.59 12.81
CA SER A 8 -6.22 -0.65 13.93
C SER A 8 -7.18 -1.10 15.04
N PRO A 9 -7.03 -0.60 16.27
CA PRO A 9 -7.91 -0.96 17.39
C PRO A 9 -9.37 -0.58 17.08
N TYR A 10 -10.29 -1.47 17.47
CA TYR A 10 -11.74 -1.23 17.40
C TYR A 10 -12.39 -1.45 18.78
N ARG A 11 -12.13 -2.62 19.40
CA ARG A 11 -12.73 -2.98 20.67
C ARG A 11 -12.37 -1.97 21.76
N ALA A 12 -13.35 -1.54 22.52
CA ALA A 12 -13.25 -0.50 23.52
C ALA A 12 -13.93 -0.90 24.81
N LYS A 13 -13.55 -0.28 25.92
CA LYS A 13 -14.15 -0.48 27.25
C LYS A 13 -15.43 0.33 27.43
N ASP A 14 -15.50 1.49 26.76
CA ASP A 14 -16.62 2.41 26.79
C ASP A 14 -16.83 3.10 25.44
N GLY A 15 -17.88 3.94 25.36
CA GLY A 15 -18.25 4.64 24.14
C GLY A 15 -17.19 5.64 23.69
N ALA A 16 -16.57 6.37 24.62
CA ALA A 16 -15.56 7.38 24.28
C ALA A 16 -14.31 6.73 23.68
N GLU A 17 -13.90 5.58 24.21
CA GLU A 17 -12.80 4.80 23.65
C GLU A 17 -13.16 4.22 22.27
N LEU A 18 -14.42 3.80 22.06
CA LEU A 18 -14.90 3.32 20.78
C LEU A 18 -14.87 4.44 19.73
N ASP A 19 -15.40 5.61 20.05
CA ASP A 19 -15.43 6.77 19.16
C ASP A 19 -14.00 7.16 18.75
N ARG A 20 -13.08 7.25 19.70
CA ARG A 20 -11.65 7.50 19.46
C ARG A 20 -11.03 6.47 18.51
N ASN A 21 -11.34 5.19 18.68
CA ASN A 21 -10.80 4.12 17.85
C ASN A 21 -11.36 4.20 16.42
N ILE A 22 -12.63 4.55 16.27
CA ILE A 22 -13.27 4.78 14.97
C ILE A 22 -12.65 6.00 14.26
N GLU A 23 -12.50 7.13 14.96
CA GLU A 23 -11.86 8.32 14.41
C GLU A 23 -10.42 8.03 13.94
N TYR A 24 -9.69 7.25 14.73
CA TYR A 24 -8.34 6.84 14.36
C TYR A 24 -8.30 5.97 13.10
N ALA A 25 -9.19 4.98 13.00
CA ALA A 25 -9.30 4.14 11.82
C ALA A 25 -9.70 4.95 10.57
N GLN A 26 -10.59 5.93 10.71
CA GLN A 26 -10.98 6.85 9.64
C GLN A 26 -9.81 7.74 9.20
N ALA A 27 -9.01 8.24 10.16
CA ALA A 27 -7.83 9.05 9.86
C ALA A 27 -6.79 8.25 9.06
N LEU A 28 -6.49 7.01 9.47
CA LEU A 28 -5.59 6.11 8.73
C LEU A 28 -6.10 5.79 7.34
N THR A 29 -7.40 5.53 7.22
CA THR A 29 -8.05 5.27 5.92
C THR A 29 -7.91 6.50 5.01
N LYS A 30 -8.18 7.70 5.53
CA LYS A 30 -8.03 8.96 4.79
C LYS A 30 -6.58 9.21 4.37
N GLN A 31 -5.61 8.98 5.26
CA GLN A 31 -4.18 9.10 4.95
C GLN A 31 -3.81 8.20 3.77
N ALA A 32 -4.20 6.92 3.82
CA ALA A 32 -3.90 5.97 2.76
C ALA A 32 -4.60 6.32 1.42
N LEU A 33 -5.86 6.80 1.46
CA LEU A 33 -6.57 7.28 0.27
C LEU A 33 -5.88 8.49 -0.36
N ASN A 34 -5.46 9.46 0.46
CA ASN A 34 -4.72 10.64 -0.01
C ASN A 34 -3.37 10.26 -0.65
N ALA A 35 -2.79 9.16 -0.22
CA ALA A 35 -1.57 8.58 -0.80
C ALA A 35 -1.84 7.76 -2.09
N GLY A 36 -3.06 7.75 -2.62
CA GLY A 36 -3.43 7.04 -3.84
C GLY A 36 -3.57 5.53 -3.68
N LEU A 37 -3.86 5.04 -2.47
CA LEU A 37 -4.06 3.62 -2.16
C LEU A 37 -5.56 3.28 -2.10
N ALA A 38 -5.92 2.05 -2.49
CA ALA A 38 -7.27 1.51 -2.31
C ALA A 38 -7.36 0.82 -0.95
N THR A 39 -8.18 1.34 -0.04
CA THR A 39 -8.22 0.91 1.36
C THR A 39 -9.32 -0.11 1.65
N ILE A 40 -9.00 -1.08 2.50
CA ILE A 40 -9.95 -2.00 3.13
C ILE A 40 -9.83 -1.83 4.64
N THR A 41 -10.87 -1.28 5.27
CA THR A 41 -10.93 -1.05 6.72
C THR A 41 -12.17 -1.77 7.29
N PRO A 42 -12.14 -3.09 7.50
CA PRO A 42 -13.32 -3.91 7.75
C PRO A 42 -14.15 -3.46 8.96
N HIS A 43 -13.48 -3.08 10.04
CA HIS A 43 -14.16 -2.65 11.27
C HIS A 43 -14.89 -1.30 11.18
N LEU A 44 -14.72 -0.54 10.10
CA LEU A 44 -15.53 0.68 9.88
C LEU A 44 -16.90 0.40 9.25
N TYR A 45 -17.08 -0.73 8.56
CA TYR A 45 -18.35 -1.03 7.90
C TYR A 45 -18.96 -2.38 8.33
N MET A 46 -18.16 -3.41 8.61
CA MET A 46 -18.69 -4.71 9.04
C MET A 46 -19.40 -4.62 10.39
N THR A 47 -18.89 -3.82 11.30
CA THR A 47 -19.48 -3.60 12.63
C THR A 47 -20.78 -2.79 12.61
N GLN A 48 -21.14 -2.22 11.48
CA GLN A 48 -22.46 -1.62 11.27
C GLN A 48 -23.53 -2.67 10.88
N CYS A 49 -23.07 -3.84 10.41
CA CYS A 49 -23.92 -4.94 9.99
C CYS A 49 -23.91 -6.10 10.98
N LEU A 50 -22.82 -6.27 11.73
CA LEU A 50 -22.57 -7.37 12.67
C LEU A 50 -22.37 -6.82 14.08
N ASP A 51 -22.94 -7.50 15.06
CA ASP A 51 -22.75 -7.20 16.47
C ASP A 51 -21.48 -7.89 17.01
N ASP A 52 -20.41 -7.12 17.22
CA ASP A 52 -19.12 -7.64 17.75
C ASP A 52 -19.22 -8.23 19.16
N LYS A 53 -20.34 -8.00 19.88
CA LYS A 53 -20.60 -8.60 21.19
C LYS A 53 -21.10 -10.05 21.06
N LYS A 54 -21.65 -10.43 19.92
CA LYS A 54 -22.12 -11.79 19.66
C LYS A 54 -20.98 -12.64 19.09
N PRO A 55 -20.59 -13.75 19.76
CA PRO A 55 -19.45 -14.56 19.35
C PRO A 55 -19.52 -15.07 17.90
N GLN A 56 -20.70 -15.42 17.42
CA GLN A 56 -20.91 -15.93 16.06
C GLN A 56 -20.72 -14.83 15.01
N GLU A 57 -21.34 -13.66 15.20
CA GLU A 57 -21.22 -12.52 14.29
C GLU A 57 -19.79 -11.98 14.29
N ARG A 58 -19.14 -11.92 15.45
CA ARG A 58 -17.71 -11.58 15.56
C ARG A 58 -16.84 -12.56 14.78
N ALA A 59 -17.05 -13.87 14.91
CA ALA A 59 -16.29 -14.87 14.18
C ALA A 59 -16.47 -14.73 12.67
N GLN A 60 -17.69 -14.43 12.22
CA GLN A 60 -18.01 -14.15 10.82
C GLN A 60 -17.27 -12.91 10.30
N GLY A 61 -17.32 -11.81 11.05
CA GLY A 61 -16.62 -10.56 10.69
C GLY A 61 -15.11 -10.76 10.61
N MET A 62 -14.53 -11.48 11.58
CA MET A 62 -13.09 -11.81 11.57
C MET A 62 -12.72 -12.69 10.38
N ALA A 63 -13.51 -13.70 10.04
CA ALA A 63 -13.26 -14.57 8.89
C ALA A 63 -13.32 -13.78 7.56
N ALA A 64 -14.32 -12.89 7.42
CA ALA A 64 -14.45 -12.02 6.27
C ALA A 64 -13.28 -11.03 6.16
N GLY A 65 -12.87 -10.42 7.28
CA GLY A 65 -11.70 -9.54 7.33
C GLY A 65 -10.42 -10.25 6.88
N MET A 66 -10.19 -11.46 7.38
CA MET A 66 -9.04 -12.29 6.96
C MET A 66 -9.07 -12.68 5.48
N ALA A 67 -10.26 -12.92 4.92
CA ALA A 67 -10.40 -13.21 3.49
C ALA A 67 -10.02 -11.99 2.64
N LEU A 68 -10.43 -10.79 3.06
CA LEU A 68 -10.07 -9.53 2.39
C LEU A 68 -8.59 -9.19 2.54
N LEU A 69 -8.00 -9.40 3.72
CA LEU A 69 -6.57 -9.18 3.97
C LEU A 69 -5.70 -9.94 2.96
N LYS A 70 -6.05 -11.19 2.63
CA LYS A 70 -5.33 -12.01 1.65
C LYS A 70 -5.30 -11.40 0.23
N THR A 71 -6.19 -10.48 -0.08
CA THR A 71 -6.26 -9.83 -1.39
C THR A 71 -5.48 -8.52 -1.46
N CYS A 72 -4.91 -8.08 -0.34
CA CYS A 72 -4.19 -6.82 -0.22
C CYS A 72 -2.70 -6.96 -0.55
N ASP A 73 -2.12 -5.88 -1.04
CA ASP A 73 -0.71 -5.81 -1.40
C ASP A 73 0.18 -5.61 -0.16
N PHE A 74 -0.32 -4.94 0.87
CA PHE A 74 0.30 -4.81 2.19
C PHE A 74 -0.72 -4.40 3.26
N VAL A 75 -0.31 -4.46 4.54
CA VAL A 75 -1.11 -4.08 5.71
C VAL A 75 -0.54 -2.82 6.34
N ILE A 76 -1.39 -1.84 6.63
CA ILE A 76 -1.03 -0.66 7.42
C ILE A 76 -1.53 -0.88 8.85
N VAL A 77 -0.61 -0.87 9.82
CA VAL A 77 -0.93 -1.09 11.23
C VAL A 77 -0.87 0.23 12.00
N GLY A 78 -1.99 0.59 12.60
CA GLY A 78 -2.10 1.73 13.50
C GLY A 78 -1.89 1.31 14.94
N VAL A 79 -0.73 1.64 15.52
CA VAL A 79 -0.36 1.21 16.89
C VAL A 79 -0.53 2.28 17.96
N LYS A 80 -1.01 3.47 17.61
CA LYS A 80 -1.11 4.63 18.53
C LYS A 80 -1.84 4.30 19.84
N TYR A 81 -2.85 3.45 19.80
CA TYR A 81 -3.64 3.05 20.95
C TYR A 81 -3.44 1.57 21.34
N GLY A 82 -2.26 1.04 21.00
CA GLY A 82 -1.87 -0.34 21.29
C GLY A 82 -2.30 -1.33 20.21
N VAL A 83 -1.93 -2.58 20.44
CA VAL A 83 -2.25 -3.70 19.55
C VAL A 83 -3.22 -4.65 20.25
N SER A 84 -4.42 -4.80 19.71
CA SER A 84 -5.42 -5.72 20.24
C SER A 84 -5.14 -7.18 19.83
N GLU A 85 -5.78 -8.15 20.48
CA GLU A 85 -5.70 -9.57 20.12
C GLU A 85 -6.13 -9.80 18.65
N GLY A 86 -7.18 -9.10 18.18
CA GLY A 86 -7.64 -9.18 16.80
C GLY A 86 -6.55 -8.71 15.83
N MET A 87 -5.95 -7.56 16.10
CA MET A 87 -4.83 -7.03 15.32
C MET A 87 -3.64 -7.98 15.29
N SER A 88 -3.29 -8.59 16.43
CA SER A 88 -2.19 -9.56 16.49
C SER A 88 -2.43 -10.75 15.58
N ARG A 89 -3.65 -11.24 15.46
CA ARG A 89 -4.03 -12.33 14.55
C ARG A 89 -3.95 -11.91 13.09
N GLU A 90 -4.37 -10.69 12.76
CA GLU A 90 -4.25 -10.11 11.42
C GLU A 90 -2.79 -9.96 11.01
N ILE A 91 -1.95 -9.39 11.86
CA ILE A 91 -0.50 -9.21 11.64
C ILE A 91 0.17 -10.59 11.43
N GLN A 92 -0.06 -11.56 12.32
CA GLN A 92 0.49 -12.91 12.17
C GLN A 92 0.02 -13.61 10.90
N THR A 93 -1.20 -13.30 10.44
CA THR A 93 -1.70 -13.86 9.18
C THR A 93 -1.03 -13.21 7.98
N ALA A 94 -0.82 -11.90 8.01
CA ALA A 94 -0.06 -11.19 6.98
C ALA A 94 1.37 -11.75 6.88
N ASP A 95 2.07 -11.89 8.01
CA ASP A 95 3.44 -12.44 8.07
C ASP A 95 3.51 -13.85 7.46
N ARG A 96 2.57 -14.74 7.84
CA ARG A 96 2.53 -16.11 7.30
C ARG A 96 2.26 -16.18 5.80
N LEU A 97 1.60 -15.18 5.25
CA LEU A 97 1.30 -15.07 3.82
C LEU A 97 2.37 -14.30 3.04
N GLY A 98 3.41 -13.80 3.71
CA GLY A 98 4.42 -12.95 3.10
C GLY A 98 3.89 -11.58 2.66
N ILE A 99 2.76 -11.13 3.26
CA ILE A 99 2.19 -9.80 3.02
C ILE A 99 2.91 -8.81 3.94
N GLU A 100 3.50 -7.79 3.35
CA GLU A 100 4.27 -6.79 4.10
C GLU A 100 3.40 -6.06 5.12
N VAL A 101 3.93 -5.85 6.32
CA VAL A 101 3.29 -5.13 7.42
C VAL A 101 4.02 -3.81 7.65
N VAL A 102 3.34 -2.69 7.50
CA VAL A 102 3.88 -1.34 7.60
C VAL A 102 3.23 -0.61 8.76
N ASN A 103 4.03 -0.01 9.64
CA ASN A 103 3.49 0.90 10.66
C ASN A 103 2.96 2.17 9.96
N ALA A 104 1.79 2.66 10.37
CA ALA A 104 1.18 3.87 9.85
C ALA A 104 2.11 5.08 9.87
N ASP A 105 2.94 5.23 10.91
CA ASP A 105 3.90 6.33 11.06
C ASP A 105 5.03 6.27 10.00
N LYS A 106 5.24 5.12 9.36
CA LYS A 106 6.27 4.91 8.33
C LYS A 106 5.70 4.84 6.92
N LEU A 107 4.41 5.07 6.75
CA LEU A 107 3.74 4.93 5.45
C LEU A 107 4.36 5.82 4.37
N ASP A 108 4.59 7.10 4.68
CA ASP A 108 5.13 8.06 3.71
C ASP A 108 6.55 7.67 3.27
N SER A 109 7.39 7.24 4.22
CA SER A 109 8.75 6.77 3.93
C SER A 109 8.75 5.51 3.06
N LYS A 110 7.82 4.58 3.30
CA LYS A 110 7.66 3.39 2.46
C LYS A 110 7.24 3.75 1.05
N LEU A 111 6.26 4.62 0.89
CA LEU A 111 5.76 5.01 -0.44
C LEU A 111 6.83 5.73 -1.25
N LEU A 112 7.64 6.56 -0.62
CA LEU A 112 8.79 7.19 -1.26
C LEU A 112 9.82 6.16 -1.73
N HIS A 113 10.17 5.22 -0.87
CA HIS A 113 11.08 4.12 -1.22
C HIS A 113 10.54 3.27 -2.39
N ASP A 114 9.25 2.90 -2.36
CA ASP A 114 8.62 2.12 -3.44
C ASP A 114 8.69 2.85 -4.77
N LYS A 115 8.40 4.16 -4.82
CA LYS A 115 8.53 4.99 -6.03
C LYS A 115 9.97 4.97 -6.57
N GLN A 116 10.96 5.18 -5.71
CA GLN A 116 12.37 5.13 -6.12
C GLN A 116 12.76 3.77 -6.71
N GLN A 117 12.28 2.66 -6.12
CA GLN A 117 12.54 1.32 -6.65
C GLN A 117 11.89 1.07 -8.01
N GLU A 118 10.69 1.60 -8.23
CA GLU A 118 10.02 1.53 -9.53
C GLU A 118 10.76 2.33 -10.60
N GLU A 119 11.25 3.53 -10.28
CA GLU A 119 12.06 4.36 -11.16
C GLU A 119 13.39 3.69 -11.55
N ILE A 120 14.10 3.10 -10.57
CA ILE A 120 15.32 2.33 -10.79
C ILE A 120 15.07 1.12 -11.71
N LYS A 121 13.98 0.40 -11.50
CA LYS A 121 13.59 -0.74 -12.35
C LYS A 121 13.28 -0.27 -13.78
N ALA A 122 12.54 0.82 -13.93
CA ALA A 122 12.22 1.38 -15.23
C ALA A 122 13.48 1.83 -15.99
N ALA A 123 14.41 2.49 -15.30
CA ALA A 123 15.70 2.92 -15.88
C ALA A 123 16.52 1.72 -16.35
N ARG A 124 16.68 0.68 -15.53
CA ARG A 124 17.39 -0.56 -15.90
C ARG A 124 16.75 -1.26 -17.11
N TYR A 125 15.42 -1.31 -17.16
CA TYR A 125 14.71 -1.90 -18.28
C TYR A 125 14.94 -1.12 -19.58
N ALA A 126 14.94 0.21 -19.52
CA ALA A 126 15.26 1.07 -20.66
C ALA A 126 16.70 0.85 -21.17
N GLU A 127 17.69 0.77 -20.27
CA GLU A 127 19.09 0.47 -20.61
C GLU A 127 19.23 -0.91 -21.28
N MET A 128 18.60 -1.95 -20.73
CA MET A 128 18.65 -3.31 -21.29
C MET A 128 18.05 -3.37 -22.70
N ASN A 129 16.94 -2.67 -22.95
CA ASN A 129 16.27 -2.66 -24.25
C ASN A 129 17.03 -1.82 -25.27
N CYS A 130 17.66 -0.73 -24.87
CA CYS A 130 18.54 0.06 -25.74
C CYS A 130 19.71 -0.80 -26.25
N CYS A 131 20.37 -1.56 -25.38
CA CYS A 131 21.49 -2.43 -25.75
C CYS A 131 21.11 -3.60 -26.67
N ASN A 132 19.88 -4.13 -26.56
CA ASN A 132 19.42 -5.23 -27.42
C ASN A 132 19.14 -4.79 -28.86
N PHE A 133 18.72 -3.54 -29.08
CA PHE A 133 18.47 -3.01 -30.41
C PHE A 133 19.78 -2.64 -31.13
N CYS A 134 20.81 -2.19 -30.40
CA CYS A 134 22.10 -1.77 -30.97
C CYS A 134 23.11 -2.91 -31.21
N LYS A 135 22.84 -4.12 -30.74
CA LYS A 135 23.74 -5.29 -30.90
C LYS A 135 23.99 -5.74 -32.36
N GLY A 136 23.28 -5.17 -33.32
CA GLY A 136 23.38 -5.54 -34.75
C GLY A 136 24.24 -4.61 -35.64
N SER A 137 24.64 -3.43 -35.18
CA SER A 137 25.39 -2.49 -36.01
C SER A 137 26.74 -2.10 -35.38
N ARG A 138 27.82 -2.59 -35.98
CA ARG A 138 29.23 -2.28 -35.57
C ARG A 138 29.65 -0.83 -35.75
N LEU A 139 28.72 0.11 -35.98
CA LEU A 139 29.05 1.49 -36.46
C LEU A 139 28.37 2.65 -35.74
N HIS A 140 27.67 2.42 -34.60
CA HIS A 140 27.18 3.58 -33.85
C HIS A 140 27.68 3.55 -32.41
N THR A 141 28.60 4.44 -32.11
CA THR A 141 28.82 4.93 -30.74
C THR A 141 27.49 5.55 -30.29
N CYS A 142 26.80 4.92 -29.35
CA CYS A 142 25.56 5.41 -28.76
C CYS A 142 25.89 6.68 -27.96
N THR A 143 26.05 7.80 -28.62
CA THR A 143 26.12 9.13 -28.02
C THR A 143 24.69 9.59 -27.82
N GLY A 144 23.96 9.05 -26.90
CA GLY A 144 22.68 9.46 -26.31
C GLY A 144 21.67 10.35 -27.06
N TYR A 145 21.91 10.70 -28.32
CA TYR A 145 21.19 11.79 -29.00
C TYR A 145 20.43 11.42 -30.28
N ASP A 146 20.49 10.17 -30.77
CA ASP A 146 19.90 9.86 -32.08
C ASP A 146 19.17 8.51 -32.14
N CYS A 147 18.46 8.11 -31.06
CA CYS A 147 17.43 7.08 -31.15
C CYS A 147 16.10 7.75 -31.48
N SER A 148 15.69 7.70 -32.73
CA SER A 148 14.38 8.19 -33.22
C SER A 148 13.17 7.32 -32.85
N LEU A 149 13.18 6.69 -31.67
CA LEU A 149 12.08 5.86 -31.14
C LEU A 149 11.23 6.64 -30.15
N PRO A 150 9.91 6.38 -30.07
CA PRO A 150 8.92 7.16 -29.30
C PRO A 150 9.11 7.15 -27.78
N TYR A 151 10.18 6.55 -27.26
CA TYR A 151 10.52 6.51 -25.82
C TYR A 151 11.07 7.81 -25.26
N ARG A 152 11.39 8.81 -26.10
CA ARG A 152 11.80 10.16 -25.64
C ARG A 152 10.70 10.91 -24.88
N THR A 153 9.43 10.60 -25.17
CA THR A 153 8.30 11.25 -24.51
C THR A 153 8.05 10.75 -23.09
N ALA A 154 8.39 9.52 -22.76
CA ALA A 154 8.22 8.98 -21.40
C ALA A 154 9.27 9.54 -20.42
N PHE A 155 10.51 9.77 -20.89
CA PHE A 155 11.59 10.30 -20.04
C PHE A 155 11.45 11.81 -19.77
N ALA A 156 10.97 12.58 -20.76
CA ALA A 156 10.70 14.02 -20.59
C ALA A 156 9.50 14.26 -19.65
N PHE A 157 8.51 13.36 -19.63
CA PHE A 157 7.33 13.49 -18.76
C PHE A 157 7.66 13.21 -17.28
N ALA A 158 8.63 12.35 -17.00
CA ALA A 158 9.03 12.04 -15.63
C ALA A 158 9.81 13.18 -14.96
N ILE A 159 10.60 13.95 -15.73
CA ILE A 159 11.41 15.04 -15.19
C ILE A 159 10.61 16.34 -15.02
N THR A 160 9.63 16.61 -15.89
CA THR A 160 8.83 17.86 -15.82
C THR A 160 7.72 17.86 -14.77
N HIS A 161 7.41 16.72 -14.15
CA HIS A 161 6.41 16.64 -13.07
C HIS A 161 6.99 16.64 -11.65
N ILE A 162 8.32 16.69 -11.50
CA ILE A 162 8.98 16.80 -10.19
C ILE A 162 9.08 18.27 -9.71
N GLU A 163 8.89 19.27 -10.60
CA GLU A 163 9.00 20.68 -10.23
C GLU A 163 7.67 21.39 -9.87
N LEU A 164 6.54 20.66 -9.80
CA LEU A 164 5.21 21.28 -9.55
C LEU A 164 4.34 20.50 -8.53
N LEU A 165 4.92 20.02 -7.42
CA LEU A 165 4.15 19.65 -6.22
C LEU A 165 4.94 20.00 -4.96
#